data_830e6c1b2858d67bf5f642456179c321
#
_entry.id   830e6c1b2858d67bf5f642456179c321
#
_cell.length_a   1.000
_cell.length_b   1.000
_cell.length_c   1.000
_cell.angle_alpha   90.00
_cell.angle_beta   90.00
_cell.angle_gamma   90.00
#
_symmetry.space_group_name_H-M   'P 1'
#
loop_
_entity.id
_entity.type
_entity.pdbx_description
1 polymer ?
#
loop_
_entity_poly.entity_id
_entity_poly.type
_entity_poly.pdbx_seq_one_letter_code
_entity_poly.pdbx_strand_id
1 'polypeptide(L)'
;SGGPVSIVNADLIREITFYTGAFPANRSGALSSVLDFRLKDGNPDKQAFKATIGASEVSLSGAGHLGQRTTYLFSARQSYLQLLFKALGLPFLPNFIDGQFKTKTRFNEHSELTLLGLAGIDKMKLNTDEKGEDAEYLLSYLPTIHQETFTFGASYRHYNGRHVQSLILSHNYLNNRNLKYRNNDDSSEDNLTLRLRSTEQKTTLRFENQTRLGAWTLKEGAELNNSIYTNHSRQRLYGSHSGTLSIYETSLNIFGWGAFFSSNYTTADKRLALSAGIRMDGNTYNRKMRQLWKQFSPRLSASYKLSEQWTLSGSTGLYHQLPPYTALGYKDNEGQYLNKNLKYMQVFESSLGVDWHLQDRFM
;
A
#
# COMPACT_ATOMS: atom_id res chain seq x y z
N SER A 1 -1.88 4.03 6.63
CA SER A 1 -2.85 4.64 7.53
C SER A 1 -2.99 3.79 8.77
N GLY A 2 -2.85 4.37 9.94
CA GLY A 2 -3.06 3.68 11.23
C GLY A 2 -4.51 3.80 11.74
N GLY A 3 -5.45 4.20 10.89
CA GLY A 3 -6.84 4.39 11.27
C GLY A 3 -7.65 3.09 11.25
N PRO A 4 -8.80 3.04 11.97
CA PRO A 4 -9.66 1.87 12.05
C PRO A 4 -10.43 1.58 10.75
N VAL A 5 -10.35 2.44 9.75
CA VAL A 5 -11.09 2.34 8.49
C VAL A 5 -10.14 2.43 7.31
N SER A 6 -10.38 1.59 6.30
CA SER A 6 -9.59 1.61 5.06
C SER A 6 -9.83 2.90 4.29
N ILE A 7 -8.77 3.51 3.75
CA ILE A 7 -8.85 4.64 2.80
C ILE A 7 -9.51 4.24 1.47
N VAL A 8 -9.51 2.96 1.10
CA VAL A 8 -10.18 2.47 -0.10
C VAL A 8 -11.63 2.17 0.23
N ASN A 9 -12.56 2.82 -0.48
CA ASN A 9 -13.99 2.56 -0.32
C ASN A 9 -14.34 1.18 -0.91
N ALA A 10 -14.88 0.28 -0.08
CA ALA A 10 -15.25 -1.08 -0.47
C ALA A 10 -16.29 -1.12 -1.60
N ASP A 11 -17.21 -0.15 -1.66
CA ASP A 11 -18.24 -0.05 -2.72
C ASP A 11 -17.65 0.06 -4.13
N LEU A 12 -16.43 0.61 -4.24
CA LEU A 12 -15.73 0.82 -5.51
C LEU A 12 -14.85 -0.37 -5.92
N ILE A 13 -14.68 -1.35 -5.03
CA ILE A 13 -13.82 -2.51 -5.30
C ILE A 13 -14.59 -3.52 -6.16
N ARG A 14 -13.95 -3.96 -7.24
CA ARG A 14 -14.41 -5.05 -8.11
C ARG A 14 -13.89 -6.40 -7.62
N GLU A 15 -12.63 -6.45 -7.26
CA GLU A 15 -11.90 -7.67 -6.94
C GLU A 15 -10.78 -7.38 -5.97
N ILE A 16 -10.60 -8.24 -4.99
CA ILE A 16 -9.46 -8.25 -4.08
C ILE A 16 -8.73 -9.57 -4.29
N THR A 17 -7.46 -9.50 -4.67
CA THR A 17 -6.61 -10.68 -4.71
C THR A 17 -5.63 -10.60 -3.55
N PHE A 18 -5.66 -11.59 -2.69
CA PHE A 18 -4.73 -11.72 -1.57
C PHE A 18 -3.72 -12.82 -1.88
N TYR A 19 -2.47 -12.44 -2.06
CA TYR A 19 -1.36 -13.37 -2.23
C TYR A 19 -0.68 -13.59 -0.88
N THR A 20 -0.72 -14.81 -0.37
CA THR A 20 0.02 -15.26 0.82
C THR A 20 1.25 -16.01 0.34
N GLY A 21 2.35 -15.31 0.11
CA GLY A 21 3.47 -15.87 -0.65
C GLY A 21 3.14 -15.96 -2.15
N ALA A 22 4.03 -16.53 -2.94
CA ALA A 22 3.85 -16.79 -4.38
C ALA A 22 3.30 -15.63 -5.23
N PHE A 23 3.44 -14.38 -4.77
CA PHE A 23 2.95 -13.23 -5.54
C PHE A 23 3.79 -13.02 -6.81
N PRO A 24 3.17 -12.52 -7.91
CA PRO A 24 3.81 -12.41 -9.21
C PRO A 24 5.09 -11.57 -9.19
N ALA A 25 6.05 -11.86 -10.07
CA ALA A 25 7.36 -11.19 -10.13
C ALA A 25 7.25 -9.68 -10.45
N ASN A 26 6.15 -9.22 -11.04
CA ASN A 26 5.88 -7.80 -11.24
C ASN A 26 5.45 -7.07 -9.95
N ARG A 27 5.33 -7.74 -8.81
CA ARG A 27 5.12 -7.14 -7.49
C ARG A 27 6.43 -7.14 -6.72
N SER A 28 6.76 -6.00 -6.11
CA SER A 28 7.98 -5.77 -5.31
C SER A 28 7.67 -5.16 -3.96
N GLY A 29 8.68 -5.07 -3.10
CA GLY A 29 8.57 -4.37 -1.84
C GLY A 29 7.74 -5.07 -0.77
N ALA A 30 7.52 -6.37 -0.89
CA ALA A 30 6.85 -7.22 0.08
C ALA A 30 7.67 -8.49 0.35
N LEU A 31 7.56 -9.05 1.55
CA LEU A 31 8.25 -10.27 1.97
C LEU A 31 7.32 -11.48 2.09
N SER A 32 6.06 -11.28 2.53
CA SER A 32 5.15 -12.38 2.86
C SER A 32 3.83 -12.33 2.09
N SER A 33 3.25 -11.15 1.89
CA SER A 33 1.91 -11.04 1.30
C SER A 33 1.73 -9.76 0.49
N VAL A 34 0.82 -9.81 -0.47
CA VAL A 34 0.39 -8.67 -1.29
C VAL A 34 -1.13 -8.68 -1.40
N LEU A 35 -1.75 -7.53 -1.14
CA LEU A 35 -3.15 -7.25 -1.45
C LEU A 35 -3.23 -6.45 -2.75
N ASP A 36 -3.89 -7.00 -3.75
CA ASP A 36 -4.13 -6.34 -5.04
C ASP A 36 -5.61 -5.96 -5.14
N PHE A 37 -5.89 -4.66 -5.12
CA PHE A 37 -7.25 -4.12 -5.24
C PHE A 37 -7.51 -3.70 -6.68
N ARG A 38 -8.57 -4.24 -7.27
CA ARG A 38 -9.07 -3.78 -8.56
C ARG A 38 -10.36 -3.04 -8.39
N LEU A 39 -10.36 -1.76 -8.75
CA LEU A 39 -11.56 -0.95 -8.72
C LEU A 39 -12.46 -1.26 -9.92
N LYS A 40 -13.78 -1.08 -9.72
CA LYS A 40 -14.77 -1.10 -10.80
C LYS A 40 -14.40 -0.06 -11.86
N ASP A 41 -14.90 -0.23 -13.06
CA ASP A 41 -14.93 0.82 -14.08
C ASP A 41 -16.24 1.63 -13.92
N GLY A 42 -16.29 2.85 -14.44
CA GLY A 42 -17.51 3.62 -14.51
C GLY A 42 -18.53 2.98 -15.44
N ASN A 43 -19.80 3.36 -15.29
CA ASN A 43 -20.88 2.83 -16.10
C ASN A 43 -20.88 3.52 -17.48
N PRO A 44 -20.78 2.79 -18.61
CA PRO A 44 -20.77 3.38 -19.94
C PRO A 44 -22.18 3.81 -20.41
N ASP A 45 -23.26 3.26 -19.81
CA ASP A 45 -24.62 3.42 -20.33
C ASP A 45 -25.42 4.46 -19.56
N LYS A 46 -25.12 4.67 -18.28
CA LYS A 46 -25.90 5.58 -17.42
C LYS A 46 -25.08 6.20 -16.32
N GLN A 47 -25.54 7.36 -15.85
CA GLN A 47 -25.04 8.00 -14.64
C GLN A 47 -25.71 7.39 -13.41
N ALA A 48 -24.92 7.08 -12.38
CA ALA A 48 -25.43 6.55 -11.12
C ALA A 48 -24.74 7.26 -9.97
N PHE A 49 -25.53 7.76 -9.01
CA PHE A 49 -25.02 8.42 -7.80
C PHE A 49 -25.62 7.74 -6.58
N LYS A 50 -24.82 7.63 -5.52
CA LYS A 50 -25.22 7.03 -4.25
C LYS A 50 -24.75 7.92 -3.12
N ALA A 51 -25.68 8.37 -2.29
CA ALA A 51 -25.39 9.00 -1.00
C ALA A 51 -25.70 8.00 0.11
N THR A 52 -24.83 7.88 1.09
CA THR A 52 -24.99 6.96 2.23
C THR A 52 -24.72 7.71 3.51
N ILE A 53 -25.59 7.50 4.50
CA ILE A 53 -25.38 7.91 5.88
C ILE A 53 -25.31 6.62 6.70
N GLY A 54 -24.12 6.31 7.21
CA GLY A 54 -23.84 5.13 8.03
C GLY A 54 -23.79 5.47 9.51
N ALA A 55 -23.40 4.49 10.34
CA ALA A 55 -23.23 4.70 11.79
C ALA A 55 -21.99 5.56 12.12
N SER A 56 -21.01 5.61 11.22
CA SER A 56 -19.70 6.22 11.47
C SER A 56 -19.27 7.27 10.44
N GLU A 57 -19.95 7.32 9.28
CA GLU A 57 -19.54 8.16 8.15
C GLU A 57 -20.71 8.52 7.24
N VAL A 58 -20.55 9.63 6.54
CA VAL A 58 -21.34 9.99 5.36
C VAL A 58 -20.47 9.85 4.13
N SER A 59 -21.07 9.34 3.04
CA SER A 59 -20.38 9.17 1.78
C SER A 59 -21.23 9.57 0.59
N LEU A 60 -20.54 10.06 -0.44
CA LEU A 60 -21.09 10.30 -1.75
C LEU A 60 -20.23 9.57 -2.78
N SER A 61 -20.84 8.78 -3.62
CA SER A 61 -20.16 8.10 -4.72
C SER A 61 -20.95 8.22 -6.02
N GLY A 62 -20.24 8.11 -7.13
CA GLY A 62 -20.85 8.16 -8.44
C GLY A 62 -20.06 7.37 -9.47
N ALA A 63 -20.76 6.84 -10.45
CA ALA A 63 -20.20 6.13 -11.60
C ALA A 63 -20.97 6.49 -12.85
N GLY A 64 -20.29 6.70 -13.96
CA GLY A 64 -20.92 7.08 -15.21
C GLY A 64 -19.93 7.24 -16.35
N HIS A 65 -20.32 8.00 -17.34
CA HIS A 65 -19.51 8.29 -18.52
C HIS A 65 -19.45 9.78 -18.84
N LEU A 66 -18.34 10.19 -19.44
CA LEU A 66 -18.11 11.49 -20.04
C LEU A 66 -17.97 11.31 -21.55
N GLY A 67 -19.06 11.53 -22.28
CA GLY A 67 -19.14 11.20 -23.71
C GLY A 67 -19.09 9.69 -23.95
N GLN A 68 -18.67 9.27 -25.14
CA GLN A 68 -18.72 7.86 -25.59
C GLN A 68 -17.46 7.05 -25.25
N ARG A 69 -16.36 7.70 -24.87
CA ARG A 69 -15.05 7.08 -24.76
C ARG A 69 -14.49 7.04 -23.34
N THR A 70 -15.05 7.82 -22.43
CA THR A 70 -14.52 7.95 -21.08
C THR A 70 -15.56 7.54 -20.05
N THR A 71 -15.21 6.63 -19.18
CA THR A 71 -15.99 6.31 -17.99
C THR A 71 -15.31 6.88 -16.75
N TYR A 72 -16.09 7.18 -15.72
CA TYR A 72 -15.58 7.67 -14.45
C TYR A 72 -16.25 6.97 -13.26
N LEU A 73 -15.54 6.99 -12.16
CA LEU A 73 -15.94 6.49 -10.86
C LEU A 73 -15.32 7.39 -9.81
N PHE A 74 -16.08 7.81 -8.81
CA PHE A 74 -15.53 8.56 -7.67
C PHE A 74 -16.23 8.21 -6.36
N SER A 75 -15.58 8.53 -5.25
CA SER A 75 -16.14 8.51 -3.91
C SER A 75 -15.50 9.59 -3.06
N ALA A 76 -16.30 10.21 -2.20
CA ALA A 76 -15.86 11.08 -1.13
C ALA A 76 -16.53 10.65 0.17
N ARG A 77 -15.77 10.55 1.27
CA ARG A 77 -16.27 10.12 2.57
C ARG A 77 -15.79 11.08 3.66
N GLN A 78 -16.67 11.33 4.62
CA GLN A 78 -16.37 12.07 5.84
C GLN A 78 -16.83 11.27 7.04
N SER A 79 -15.92 10.98 7.94
CA SER A 79 -16.20 10.29 9.21
C SER A 79 -16.74 11.25 10.26
N TYR A 80 -17.57 10.72 11.13
CA TYR A 80 -17.94 11.32 12.42
C TYR A 80 -17.75 10.34 13.60
N LEU A 81 -16.84 9.39 13.44
CA LEU A 81 -16.44 8.42 14.49
C LEU A 81 -16.09 9.10 15.81
N GLN A 82 -15.52 10.31 15.77
CA GLN A 82 -15.22 11.09 16.96
C GLN A 82 -16.44 11.32 17.85
N LEU A 83 -17.64 11.49 17.27
CA LEU A 83 -18.88 11.68 18.05
C LEU A 83 -19.29 10.37 18.74
N LEU A 84 -19.23 9.27 18.00
CA LEU A 84 -19.52 7.94 18.54
C LEU A 84 -18.52 7.56 19.65
N PHE A 85 -17.23 7.78 19.43
CA PHE A 85 -16.19 7.46 20.40
C PHE A 85 -16.29 8.33 21.66
N LYS A 86 -16.66 9.60 21.50
CA LYS A 86 -16.94 10.47 22.65
C LYS A 86 -18.15 9.99 23.43
N ALA A 87 -19.23 9.59 22.76
CA ALA A 87 -20.43 9.06 23.40
C ALA A 87 -20.18 7.72 24.13
N LEU A 88 -19.19 6.93 23.68
CA LEU A 88 -18.76 5.68 24.31
C LEU A 88 -17.71 5.87 25.41
N GLY A 89 -17.34 7.11 25.75
CA GLY A 89 -16.33 7.39 26.78
C GLY A 89 -14.92 6.93 26.41
N LEU A 90 -14.58 6.94 25.11
CA LEU A 90 -13.24 6.52 24.67
C LEU A 90 -12.24 7.69 24.75
N PRO A 91 -10.98 7.43 25.17
CA PRO A 91 -9.96 8.47 25.36
C PRO A 91 -9.34 9.00 24.06
N PHE A 92 -9.75 8.51 22.91
CA PHE A 92 -9.26 8.95 21.59
C PHE A 92 -10.41 9.14 20.59
N LEU A 93 -10.30 10.16 19.75
CA LEU A 93 -11.35 10.66 18.88
C LEU A 93 -10.88 10.66 17.43
N PRO A 94 -11.00 9.53 16.70
CA PRO A 94 -10.62 9.45 15.31
C PRO A 94 -11.59 10.19 14.40
N ASN A 95 -11.05 10.83 13.37
CA ASN A 95 -11.78 11.46 12.30
C ASN A 95 -11.02 11.31 11.00
N PHE A 96 -11.72 11.02 9.90
CA PHE A 96 -11.09 10.99 8.58
C PHE A 96 -11.98 11.63 7.52
N ILE A 97 -11.33 12.14 6.51
CA ILE A 97 -11.92 12.51 5.23
C ILE A 97 -11.09 11.89 4.13
N ASP A 98 -11.72 11.26 3.17
CA ASP A 98 -11.04 10.70 2.01
C ASP A 98 -11.84 10.90 0.73
N GLY A 99 -11.10 10.84 -0.36
CA GLY A 99 -11.65 10.89 -1.70
C GLY A 99 -10.85 10.04 -2.65
N GLN A 100 -11.53 9.44 -3.62
CA GLN A 100 -10.91 8.65 -4.66
C GLN A 100 -11.65 8.79 -5.97
N PHE A 101 -10.93 8.67 -7.06
CA PHE A 101 -11.50 8.66 -8.39
C PHE A 101 -10.74 7.72 -9.31
N LYS A 102 -11.42 7.26 -10.34
CA LYS A 102 -10.85 6.54 -11.46
C LYS A 102 -11.53 6.99 -12.74
N THR A 103 -10.74 7.28 -13.75
CA THR A 103 -11.25 7.50 -15.11
C THR A 103 -10.60 6.49 -16.05
N LYS A 104 -11.35 6.07 -17.06
CA LYS A 104 -10.85 5.18 -18.10
C LYS A 104 -11.32 5.72 -19.45
N THR A 105 -10.36 6.13 -20.27
CA THR A 105 -10.59 6.67 -21.61
C THR A 105 -10.08 5.69 -22.66
N ARG A 106 -10.93 5.27 -23.57
CA ARG A 106 -10.57 4.49 -24.76
C ARG A 106 -10.38 5.43 -25.93
N PHE A 107 -9.15 5.58 -26.39
CA PHE A 107 -8.86 6.41 -27.56
C PHE A 107 -9.31 5.72 -28.85
N ASN A 108 -9.08 4.40 -28.93
CA ASN A 108 -9.48 3.53 -30.04
C ASN A 108 -9.51 2.06 -29.53
N GLU A 109 -9.68 1.08 -30.42
CA GLU A 109 -9.72 -0.34 -30.11
C GLU A 109 -8.39 -0.88 -29.54
N HIS A 110 -7.29 -0.17 -29.78
CA HIS A 110 -5.95 -0.59 -29.38
C HIS A 110 -5.35 0.20 -28.23
N SER A 111 -5.99 1.27 -27.77
CA SER A 111 -5.36 2.16 -26.79
C SER A 111 -6.35 2.66 -25.74
N GLU A 112 -5.93 2.56 -24.48
CA GLU A 112 -6.69 3.10 -23.36
C GLU A 112 -5.77 3.77 -22.33
N LEU A 113 -6.28 4.77 -21.66
CA LEU A 113 -5.66 5.46 -20.54
C LEU A 113 -6.55 5.34 -19.31
N THR A 114 -5.99 4.90 -18.21
CA THR A 114 -6.63 4.89 -16.90
C THR A 114 -5.91 5.88 -15.99
N LEU A 115 -6.66 6.80 -15.38
CA LEU A 115 -6.17 7.66 -14.30
C LEU A 115 -6.83 7.23 -13.00
N LEU A 116 -6.05 7.24 -11.92
CA LEU A 116 -6.48 6.88 -10.57
C LEU A 116 -5.97 7.92 -9.59
N GLY A 117 -6.82 8.38 -8.69
CA GLY A 117 -6.44 9.23 -7.58
C GLY A 117 -7.07 8.74 -6.28
N LEU A 118 -6.32 8.88 -5.20
CA LEU A 118 -6.73 8.53 -3.84
C LEU A 118 -6.08 9.53 -2.90
N ALA A 119 -6.86 10.17 -2.04
CA ALA A 119 -6.38 11.11 -1.04
C ALA A 119 -7.14 10.92 0.26
N GLY A 120 -6.46 11.14 1.39
CA GLY A 120 -7.09 11.07 2.70
C GLY A 120 -6.35 11.87 3.75
N ILE A 121 -7.12 12.35 4.73
CA ILE A 121 -6.63 13.02 5.91
C ILE A 121 -7.20 12.28 7.11
N ASP A 122 -6.33 11.71 7.93
CA ASP A 122 -6.67 11.04 9.18
C ASP A 122 -6.23 11.92 10.35
N LYS A 123 -7.11 12.13 11.32
CA LYS A 123 -6.83 12.85 12.54
C LYS A 123 -7.28 12.03 13.74
N MET A 124 -6.47 11.98 14.77
CA MET A 124 -6.82 11.44 16.06
C MET A 124 -6.53 12.48 17.13
N LYS A 125 -7.57 12.99 17.76
CA LYS A 125 -7.48 13.85 18.94
C LYS A 125 -7.62 13.01 20.21
N LEU A 126 -7.15 13.53 21.32
CA LEU A 126 -7.36 12.93 22.64
C LEU A 126 -8.62 13.51 23.29
N ASN A 127 -9.37 12.66 24.00
CA ASN A 127 -10.51 13.05 24.80
C ASN A 127 -10.06 13.14 26.26
N THR A 128 -9.48 14.28 26.62
CA THR A 128 -8.92 14.53 27.96
C THR A 128 -9.96 14.71 29.05
N ASP A 129 -11.26 14.79 28.68
CA ASP A 129 -12.37 14.89 29.63
C ASP A 129 -12.70 13.54 30.31
N GLU A 130 -12.29 12.42 29.64
CA GLU A 130 -12.52 11.08 30.18
C GLU A 130 -11.66 10.80 31.42
N LYS A 131 -12.28 10.18 32.41
CA LYS A 131 -11.67 9.83 33.67
C LYS A 131 -11.76 8.33 33.89
N GLY A 132 -10.90 7.83 34.73
CA GLY A 132 -10.78 6.42 35.06
C GLY A 132 -9.40 5.87 34.73
N GLU A 133 -9.01 4.83 35.44
CA GLU A 133 -7.65 4.29 35.41
C GLU A 133 -7.20 3.90 33.98
N ASP A 134 -8.06 3.21 33.25
CA ASP A 134 -7.76 2.79 31.87
C ASP A 134 -7.66 3.99 30.91
N ALA A 135 -8.55 4.98 31.04
CA ALA A 135 -8.54 6.17 30.21
C ALA A 135 -7.31 7.03 30.49
N GLU A 136 -6.99 7.26 31.75
CA GLU A 136 -5.79 8.01 32.16
C GLU A 136 -4.50 7.30 31.72
N TYR A 137 -4.45 5.97 31.83
CA TYR A 137 -3.32 5.19 31.32
C TYR A 137 -3.14 5.39 29.82
N LEU A 138 -4.20 5.23 29.00
CA LEU A 138 -4.15 5.44 27.56
C LEU A 138 -3.77 6.88 27.21
N LEU A 139 -4.36 7.87 27.89
CA LEU A 139 -4.07 9.28 27.70
C LEU A 139 -2.63 9.65 28.08
N SER A 140 -1.99 8.88 28.96
CA SER A 140 -0.60 9.13 29.37
C SER A 140 0.41 8.96 28.23
N TYR A 141 0.20 8.01 27.31
CA TYR A 141 1.15 7.69 26.25
C TYR A 141 0.65 7.94 24.81
N LEU A 142 -0.65 7.96 24.57
CA LEU A 142 -1.16 8.18 23.22
C LEU A 142 -0.85 9.61 22.74
N PRO A 143 -0.25 9.78 21.54
CA PRO A 143 -0.09 11.08 20.90
C PRO A 143 -1.38 11.49 20.16
N THR A 144 -1.53 12.77 19.87
CA THR A 144 -2.38 13.22 18.77
C THR A 144 -1.73 12.85 17.45
N ILE A 145 -2.54 12.46 16.46
CA ILE A 145 -2.07 12.05 15.14
C ILE A 145 -2.73 12.91 14.07
N HIS A 146 -1.94 13.35 13.11
CA HIS A 146 -2.41 13.95 11.88
C HIS A 146 -1.65 13.34 10.71
N GLN A 147 -2.35 12.63 9.86
CA GLN A 147 -1.79 11.95 8.70
C GLN A 147 -2.47 12.45 7.43
N GLU A 148 -1.67 12.77 6.43
CA GLU A 148 -2.13 13.13 5.09
C GLU A 148 -1.54 12.14 4.10
N THR A 149 -2.36 11.58 3.25
CA THR A 149 -1.91 10.66 2.20
C THR A 149 -2.51 11.03 0.87
N PHE A 150 -1.71 10.85 -0.17
CA PHE A 150 -2.12 11.09 -1.54
C PHE A 150 -1.45 10.07 -2.45
N THR A 151 -2.22 9.49 -3.36
CA THR A 151 -1.72 8.61 -4.42
C THR A 151 -2.36 9.01 -5.74
N PHE A 152 -1.54 9.18 -6.75
CA PHE A 152 -1.98 9.37 -8.13
C PHE A 152 -1.33 8.33 -9.02
N GLY A 153 -2.08 7.79 -9.98
CA GLY A 153 -1.60 6.83 -10.96
C GLY A 153 -2.18 7.09 -12.35
N ALA A 154 -1.34 6.90 -13.35
CA ALA A 154 -1.69 6.89 -14.76
C ALA A 154 -1.19 5.60 -15.41
N SER A 155 -2.05 4.89 -16.12
CA SER A 155 -1.72 3.67 -16.83
C SER A 155 -2.20 3.75 -18.26
N TYR A 156 -1.27 3.86 -19.20
CA TYR A 156 -1.54 3.74 -20.62
C TYR A 156 -1.35 2.31 -21.07
N ARG A 157 -2.31 1.73 -21.78
CA ARG A 157 -2.26 0.39 -22.35
C ARG A 157 -2.41 0.44 -23.84
N HIS A 158 -1.58 -0.35 -24.50
CA HIS A 158 -1.64 -0.58 -25.94
C HIS A 158 -1.80 -2.08 -26.24
N TYR A 159 -2.80 -2.41 -27.04
CA TYR A 159 -3.17 -3.77 -27.42
C TYR A 159 -2.70 -3.99 -28.87
N ASN A 160 -1.80 -4.95 -29.07
CA ASN A 160 -1.29 -5.30 -30.38
C ASN A 160 -1.30 -6.83 -30.55
N GLY A 161 -2.42 -7.36 -31.06
CA GLY A 161 -2.62 -8.78 -31.25
C GLY A 161 -2.43 -9.60 -29.97
N ARG A 162 -1.29 -10.31 -29.85
CA ARG A 162 -0.98 -11.15 -28.69
C ARG A 162 -0.33 -10.37 -27.54
N HIS A 163 0.02 -9.12 -27.77
CA HIS A 163 0.77 -8.29 -26.83
C HIS A 163 -0.14 -7.26 -26.18
N VAL A 164 0.07 -7.06 -24.88
CA VAL A 164 -0.51 -5.96 -24.12
C VAL A 164 0.64 -5.21 -23.46
N GLN A 165 0.94 -4.03 -23.96
CA GLN A 165 1.97 -3.15 -23.44
C GLN A 165 1.35 -2.14 -22.48
N SER A 166 1.98 -1.92 -21.35
CA SER A 166 1.50 -0.98 -20.33
C SER A 166 2.64 -0.07 -19.87
N LEU A 167 2.40 1.23 -19.89
CA LEU A 167 3.27 2.22 -19.27
C LEU A 167 2.51 2.81 -18.07
N ILE A 168 3.11 2.70 -16.90
CA ILE A 168 2.46 3.04 -15.64
C ILE A 168 3.33 4.07 -14.92
N LEU A 169 2.75 5.22 -14.60
CA LEU A 169 3.33 6.24 -13.74
C LEU A 169 2.51 6.30 -12.45
N SER A 170 3.17 6.31 -11.31
CA SER A 170 2.50 6.53 -10.02
C SER A 170 3.33 7.43 -9.12
N HIS A 171 2.62 8.19 -8.28
CA HIS A 171 3.22 8.99 -7.22
C HIS A 171 2.43 8.79 -5.94
N ASN A 172 3.15 8.50 -4.85
CA ASN A 172 2.61 8.36 -3.51
C ASN A 172 3.23 9.41 -2.61
N TYR A 173 2.44 10.00 -1.76
CA TYR A 173 2.84 10.95 -0.74
C TYR A 173 2.19 10.57 0.60
N LEU A 174 2.98 10.60 1.67
CA LEU A 174 2.52 10.38 3.03
C LEU A 174 3.20 11.42 3.92
N ASN A 175 2.41 12.12 4.73
CA ASN A 175 2.88 13.05 5.75
C ASN A 175 2.30 12.65 7.10
N ASN A 176 3.16 12.38 8.06
CA ASN A 176 2.79 12.01 9.42
C ASN A 176 3.23 13.09 10.40
N ARG A 177 2.34 13.49 11.29
CA ARG A 177 2.61 14.40 12.41
C ARG A 177 2.02 13.80 13.68
N ASN A 178 2.89 13.50 14.64
CA ASN A 178 2.47 13.03 15.96
C ASN A 178 2.95 14.02 17.00
N LEU A 179 2.07 14.32 17.95
CA LEU A 179 2.35 15.31 18.98
C LEU A 179 1.89 14.78 20.34
N LYS A 180 2.76 14.87 21.33
CA LYS A 180 2.45 14.49 22.70
C LYS A 180 3.08 15.47 23.67
N TYR A 181 2.27 15.91 24.62
CA TYR A 181 2.70 16.70 25.77
C TYR A 181 2.52 15.91 27.06
N ARG A 182 3.32 16.20 28.07
CA ARG A 182 3.21 15.65 29.41
C ARG A 182 1.85 16.04 29.98
N ASN A 183 1.12 15.06 30.53
CA ASN A 183 -0.23 15.26 31.07
C ASN A 183 -1.22 15.87 30.05
N ASN A 184 -0.89 15.80 28.75
CA ASN A 184 -1.65 16.44 27.66
C ASN A 184 -1.76 17.98 27.79
N ASP A 185 -0.85 18.61 28.53
CA ASP A 185 -0.76 20.06 28.74
C ASP A 185 0.14 20.69 27.66
N ASP A 186 -0.47 21.34 26.71
CA ASP A 186 0.19 22.03 25.58
C ASP A 186 0.46 23.53 25.84
N SER A 187 0.25 23.99 27.07
CA SER A 187 0.48 25.39 27.46
C SER A 187 1.94 25.83 27.39
N SER A 188 2.89 24.88 27.42
CA SER A 188 4.34 25.15 27.34
C SER A 188 5.06 24.11 26.49
N GLU A 189 6.06 24.56 25.69
CA GLU A 189 6.99 23.66 24.99
C GLU A 189 7.83 22.80 25.95
N ASP A 190 7.99 23.17 27.20
CA ASP A 190 8.70 22.36 28.21
C ASP A 190 7.95 21.06 28.52
N ASN A 191 6.65 21.04 28.29
CA ASN A 191 5.82 19.84 28.41
C ASN A 191 5.90 18.92 27.19
N LEU A 192 6.55 19.35 26.11
CA LEU A 192 6.69 18.56 24.90
C LEU A 192 7.45 17.25 25.19
N THR A 193 6.81 16.10 24.96
CA THR A 193 7.42 14.78 25.09
C THR A 193 7.72 14.12 23.74
N LEU A 194 6.88 14.38 22.75
CA LEU A 194 7.08 13.89 21.37
C LEU A 194 6.54 14.91 20.37
N ARG A 195 7.38 15.27 19.43
CA ARG A 195 6.97 15.92 18.17
C ARG A 195 7.64 15.19 17.04
N LEU A 196 6.86 14.43 16.27
CA LEU A 196 7.32 13.73 15.07
C LEU A 196 6.68 14.38 13.84
N ARG A 197 7.49 14.67 12.85
CA ARG A 197 7.05 15.08 11.51
C ARG A 197 7.87 14.31 10.49
N SER A 198 7.22 13.45 9.71
CA SER A 198 7.88 12.70 8.64
C SER A 198 7.10 12.78 7.34
N THR A 199 7.83 12.80 6.22
CA THR A 199 7.24 12.70 4.89
C THR A 199 7.87 11.53 4.14
N GLU A 200 7.05 10.81 3.41
CA GLU A 200 7.49 9.76 2.48
C GLU A 200 6.87 10.05 1.11
N GLN A 201 7.70 10.05 0.08
CA GLN A 201 7.27 10.22 -1.29
C GLN A 201 7.90 9.12 -2.14
N LYS A 202 7.13 8.56 -3.06
CA LYS A 202 7.65 7.59 -4.02
C LYS A 202 7.00 7.82 -5.38
N THR A 203 7.83 8.13 -6.37
CA THR A 203 7.43 8.19 -7.77
C THR A 203 7.94 6.95 -8.48
N THR A 204 7.09 6.26 -9.23
CA THR A 204 7.44 5.02 -9.94
C THR A 204 7.00 5.13 -11.40
N LEU A 205 7.91 4.82 -12.31
CA LEU A 205 7.64 4.60 -13.72
C LEU A 205 7.90 3.13 -14.03
N ARG A 206 6.91 2.43 -14.57
CA ARG A 206 6.99 1.00 -14.90
C ARG A 206 6.48 0.74 -16.30
N PHE A 207 7.23 -0.05 -17.04
CA PHE A 207 6.84 -0.64 -18.30
C PHE A 207 6.61 -2.13 -18.12
N GLU A 208 5.51 -2.65 -18.66
CA GLU A 208 5.20 -4.07 -18.71
C GLU A 208 4.77 -4.45 -20.13
N ASN A 209 5.23 -5.59 -20.63
CA ASN A 209 4.67 -6.25 -21.78
C ASN A 209 4.16 -7.62 -21.38
N GLN A 210 2.94 -7.95 -21.77
CA GLN A 210 2.35 -9.27 -21.61
C GLN A 210 2.09 -9.88 -22.98
N THR A 211 2.58 -11.10 -23.18
CA THR A 211 2.43 -11.85 -24.44
C THR A 211 1.68 -13.14 -24.20
N ARG A 212 0.64 -13.41 -24.98
CA ARG A 212 -0.14 -14.66 -24.93
C ARG A 212 0.26 -15.57 -26.08
N LEU A 213 0.72 -16.79 -25.77
CA LEU A 213 1.20 -17.80 -26.69
C LEU A 213 0.51 -19.15 -26.39
N GLY A 214 -0.73 -19.31 -26.86
CA GLY A 214 -1.52 -20.50 -26.57
C GLY A 214 -1.76 -20.67 -25.06
N ALA A 215 -1.24 -21.75 -24.49
CA ALA A 215 -1.34 -22.07 -23.05
C ALA A 215 -0.41 -21.20 -22.18
N TRP A 216 0.51 -20.45 -22.76
CA TRP A 216 1.49 -19.65 -22.07
C TRP A 216 1.09 -18.18 -22.02
N THR A 217 1.33 -17.56 -20.89
CA THR A 217 1.31 -16.09 -20.73
C THR A 217 2.66 -15.66 -20.19
N LEU A 218 3.41 -14.94 -21.00
CA LEU A 218 4.69 -14.36 -20.63
C LEU A 218 4.47 -12.91 -20.20
N LYS A 219 5.18 -12.45 -19.18
CA LYS A 219 5.15 -11.06 -18.74
C LYS A 219 6.57 -10.64 -18.37
N GLU A 220 7.03 -9.58 -19.00
CA GLU A 220 8.31 -8.94 -18.72
C GLU A 220 8.13 -7.45 -18.48
N GLY A 221 9.07 -6.85 -17.75
CA GLY A 221 9.03 -5.42 -17.50
C GLY A 221 10.21 -4.89 -16.72
N ALA A 222 10.25 -3.58 -16.68
CA ALA A 222 11.23 -2.81 -15.93
C ALA A 222 10.54 -1.68 -15.14
N GLU A 223 11.17 -1.30 -14.05
CA GLU A 223 10.68 -0.28 -13.12
C GLU A 223 11.82 0.65 -12.72
N LEU A 224 11.53 1.93 -12.71
CA LEU A 224 12.36 2.98 -12.12
C LEU A 224 11.56 3.65 -11.01
N ASN A 225 12.18 3.94 -9.89
CA ASN A 225 11.51 4.66 -8.82
C ASN A 225 12.47 5.64 -8.13
N ASN A 226 11.88 6.71 -7.60
CA ASN A 226 12.58 7.65 -6.74
C ASN A 226 11.81 7.78 -5.42
N SER A 227 12.49 7.55 -4.31
CA SER A 227 11.95 7.61 -2.96
C SER A 227 12.62 8.71 -2.17
N ILE A 228 11.83 9.62 -1.62
CA ILE A 228 12.28 10.70 -0.76
C ILE A 228 11.64 10.51 0.61
N TYR A 229 12.48 10.49 1.63
CA TYR A 229 12.05 10.41 3.03
C TYR A 229 12.67 11.53 3.82
N THR A 230 11.87 12.23 4.62
CA THR A 230 12.34 13.20 5.61
C THR A 230 11.75 12.89 6.98
N ASN A 231 12.52 13.12 8.02
CA ASN A 231 12.06 13.00 9.39
C ASN A 231 12.66 14.11 10.25
N HIS A 232 11.80 14.81 10.99
CA HIS A 232 12.14 15.73 12.05
C HIS A 232 11.40 15.29 13.30
N SER A 233 12.16 14.76 14.27
CA SER A 233 11.58 14.29 15.53
C SER A 233 12.28 14.93 16.69
N ARG A 234 11.49 15.35 17.68
CA ARG A 234 11.94 15.77 19.01
C ARG A 234 11.25 14.88 20.02
N GLN A 235 12.03 14.19 20.83
CA GLN A 235 11.51 13.29 21.84
C GLN A 235 12.25 13.46 23.15
N ARG A 236 11.51 13.59 24.24
CA ARG A 236 12.09 13.59 25.57
C ARG A 236 12.28 12.16 26.06
N LEU A 237 13.52 11.80 26.34
CA LEU A 237 13.88 10.46 26.81
C LEU A 237 13.66 10.37 28.33
N TYR A 238 13.03 9.26 28.74
CA TYR A 238 12.82 8.90 30.14
C TYR A 238 13.69 7.68 30.50
N GLY A 239 14.05 7.51 31.76
CA GLY A 239 14.94 6.47 32.24
C GLY A 239 16.28 7.05 32.68
N SER A 240 17.40 6.39 32.44
CA SER A 240 18.77 6.84 32.84
C SER A 240 19.16 8.19 32.25
N HIS A 241 18.50 8.64 31.20
CA HIS A 241 18.66 9.93 30.53
C HIS A 241 17.43 10.81 30.68
N SER A 242 16.76 10.73 31.84
CA SER A 242 15.52 11.45 32.13
C SER A 242 15.65 12.95 31.87
N GLY A 243 14.70 13.49 31.10
CA GLY A 243 14.63 14.89 30.74
C GLY A 243 15.49 15.33 29.54
N THR A 244 16.33 14.46 28.99
CA THR A 244 17.13 14.78 27.79
C THR A 244 16.24 14.86 26.55
N LEU A 245 16.33 15.99 25.83
CA LEU A 245 15.66 16.16 24.55
C LEU A 245 16.53 15.54 23.44
N SER A 246 16.05 14.47 22.84
CA SER A 246 16.65 13.89 21.64
C SER A 246 16.05 14.56 20.40
N ILE A 247 16.91 15.09 19.54
CA ILE A 247 16.52 15.67 18.25
C ILE A 247 17.04 14.74 17.15
N TYR A 248 16.15 14.28 16.28
CA TYR A 248 16.50 13.41 15.17
C TYR A 248 16.04 14.06 13.86
N GLU A 249 17.02 14.30 12.98
CA GLU A 249 16.78 14.88 11.67
C GLU A 249 17.45 14.05 10.58
N THR A 250 16.67 13.62 9.60
CA THR A 250 17.21 12.87 8.46
C THR A 250 16.48 13.18 7.18
N SER A 251 17.22 13.05 6.08
CA SER A 251 16.68 13.13 4.71
C SER A 251 17.35 12.07 3.85
N LEU A 252 16.54 11.27 3.16
CA LEU A 252 17.00 10.27 2.21
C LEU A 252 16.42 10.58 0.84
N ASN A 253 17.24 10.41 -0.20
CA ASN A 253 16.80 10.36 -1.59
C ASN A 253 17.42 9.12 -2.22
N ILE A 254 16.58 8.14 -2.53
CA ILE A 254 16.98 6.82 -3.02
C ILE A 254 16.34 6.59 -4.39
N PHE A 255 17.18 6.51 -5.42
CA PHE A 255 16.77 6.10 -6.76
C PHE A 255 16.89 4.59 -6.89
N GLY A 256 15.83 3.94 -7.33
CA GLY A 256 15.75 2.49 -7.49
C GLY A 256 15.40 2.07 -8.91
N TRP A 257 15.78 0.86 -9.26
CA TRP A 257 15.46 0.21 -10.51
C TRP A 257 15.21 -1.27 -10.30
N GLY A 258 14.43 -1.86 -11.18
CA GLY A 258 14.14 -3.28 -11.12
C GLY A 258 13.74 -3.82 -12.48
N ALA A 259 13.92 -5.11 -12.68
CA ALA A 259 13.45 -5.83 -13.85
C ALA A 259 12.85 -7.17 -13.43
N PHE A 260 11.87 -7.62 -14.18
CA PHE A 260 11.20 -8.89 -13.91
C PHE A 260 10.80 -9.60 -15.19
N PHE A 261 10.72 -10.91 -15.07
CA PHE A 261 10.14 -11.81 -16.06
C PHE A 261 9.29 -12.85 -15.35
N SER A 262 8.16 -13.21 -15.92
CA SER A 262 7.35 -14.34 -15.46
C SER A 262 6.72 -15.08 -16.62
N SER A 263 6.56 -16.38 -16.44
CA SER A 263 5.92 -17.30 -17.36
C SER A 263 4.84 -18.05 -16.61
N ASN A 264 3.61 -17.99 -17.11
CA ASN A 264 2.47 -18.73 -16.59
C ASN A 264 1.98 -19.70 -17.66
N TYR A 265 1.82 -20.94 -17.27
CA TYR A 265 1.29 -22.00 -18.10
C TYR A 265 0.00 -22.54 -17.50
N THR A 266 -1.02 -22.71 -18.33
CA THR A 266 -2.29 -23.33 -17.91
C THR A 266 -2.71 -24.33 -18.98
N THR A 267 -2.96 -25.58 -18.57
CA THR A 267 -3.44 -26.62 -19.47
C THR A 267 -4.80 -26.28 -20.04
N ALA A 268 -5.14 -26.86 -21.21
CA ALA A 268 -6.41 -26.61 -21.90
C ALA A 268 -7.62 -27.01 -21.04
N ASP A 269 -7.50 -28.09 -20.26
CA ASP A 269 -8.51 -28.55 -19.31
C ASP A 269 -8.54 -27.75 -18.00
N LYS A 270 -7.64 -26.75 -17.85
CA LYS A 270 -7.49 -25.89 -16.68
C LYS A 270 -7.20 -26.64 -15.37
N ARG A 271 -6.74 -27.89 -15.45
CA ARG A 271 -6.40 -28.69 -14.27
C ARG A 271 -5.04 -28.34 -13.70
N LEU A 272 -4.05 -28.04 -14.54
CA LEU A 272 -2.71 -27.66 -14.11
C LEU A 272 -2.42 -26.21 -14.44
N ALA A 273 -2.03 -25.44 -13.44
CA ALA A 273 -1.48 -24.11 -13.58
C ALA A 273 -0.08 -24.05 -12.97
N LEU A 274 0.89 -23.58 -13.75
CA LEU A 274 2.27 -23.40 -13.32
C LEU A 274 2.65 -21.92 -13.49
N SER A 275 3.42 -21.39 -12.56
CA SER A 275 3.99 -20.04 -12.64
C SER A 275 5.46 -20.08 -12.25
N ALA A 276 6.30 -19.49 -13.06
CA ALA A 276 7.70 -19.24 -12.75
C ALA A 276 8.01 -17.77 -12.98
N GLY A 277 8.74 -17.15 -12.07
CA GLY A 277 9.10 -15.75 -12.18
C GLY A 277 10.47 -15.46 -11.58
N ILE A 278 11.11 -14.44 -12.09
CA ILE A 278 12.35 -13.88 -11.57
C ILE A 278 12.21 -12.37 -11.48
N ARG A 279 12.81 -11.79 -10.43
CA ARG A 279 12.93 -10.35 -10.26
C ARG A 279 14.31 -10.01 -9.73
N MET A 280 14.81 -8.87 -10.14
CA MET A 280 16.03 -8.27 -9.62
C MET A 280 15.78 -6.80 -9.35
N ASP A 281 16.20 -6.32 -8.19
CA ASP A 281 16.07 -4.92 -7.78
C ASP A 281 17.43 -4.34 -7.41
N GLY A 282 17.58 -3.03 -7.54
CA GLY A 282 18.75 -2.30 -7.10
C GLY A 282 18.40 -0.86 -6.74
N ASN A 283 19.27 -0.20 -5.99
CA ASN A 283 19.10 1.21 -5.66
C ASN A 283 20.43 1.90 -5.33
N THR A 284 20.37 3.23 -5.16
CA THR A 284 21.52 4.08 -4.92
C THR A 284 21.95 4.19 -3.46
N TYR A 285 21.27 3.55 -2.51
CA TYR A 285 21.54 3.72 -1.08
C TYR A 285 22.99 3.36 -0.71
N ASN A 286 23.47 2.20 -1.17
CA ASN A 286 24.85 1.79 -0.98
C ASN A 286 25.35 0.86 -2.11
N ARG A 287 26.67 0.57 -2.09
CA ARG A 287 27.31 -0.28 -3.12
C ARG A 287 26.71 -1.69 -3.19
N LYS A 288 26.30 -2.28 -2.07
CA LYS A 288 25.74 -3.64 -2.03
C LYS A 288 24.34 -3.69 -2.65
N MET A 289 23.53 -2.65 -2.40
CA MET A 289 22.17 -2.54 -2.92
C MET A 289 22.12 -2.14 -4.41
N ARG A 290 23.21 -1.65 -4.98
CA ARG A 290 23.31 -1.40 -6.43
C ARG A 290 23.43 -2.67 -7.27
N GLN A 291 23.90 -3.76 -6.69
CA GLN A 291 24.21 -4.99 -7.41
C GLN A 291 22.96 -5.84 -7.59
N LEU A 292 22.32 -5.80 -8.77
CA LEU A 292 21.07 -6.48 -9.08
C LEU A 292 21.04 -7.98 -8.71
N TRP A 293 22.14 -8.69 -8.94
CA TRP A 293 22.23 -10.13 -8.63
C TRP A 293 22.17 -10.46 -7.14
N LYS A 294 22.43 -9.49 -6.26
CA LYS A 294 22.29 -9.69 -4.81
C LYS A 294 20.84 -9.67 -4.33
N GLN A 295 19.95 -9.15 -5.15
CA GLN A 295 18.51 -9.12 -4.93
C GLN A 295 17.78 -9.99 -5.96
N PHE A 296 18.43 -11.09 -6.41
CA PHE A 296 17.79 -12.07 -7.28
C PHE A 296 16.68 -12.80 -6.54
N SER A 297 15.47 -12.71 -7.06
CA SER A 297 14.23 -13.15 -6.41
C SER A 297 13.47 -14.12 -7.32
N PRO A 298 13.87 -15.41 -7.36
CA PRO A 298 13.14 -16.45 -8.08
C PRO A 298 11.87 -16.84 -7.34
N ARG A 299 10.82 -17.19 -8.10
CA ARG A 299 9.51 -17.60 -7.58
C ARG A 299 8.93 -18.69 -8.45
N LEU A 300 8.38 -19.73 -7.82
CA LEU A 300 7.72 -20.83 -8.47
C LEU A 300 6.40 -21.11 -7.78
N SER A 301 5.37 -21.42 -8.52
CA SER A 301 4.13 -21.95 -7.98
C SER A 301 3.48 -22.94 -8.93
N ALA A 302 2.76 -23.89 -8.37
CA ALA A 302 1.97 -24.87 -9.08
C ALA A 302 0.62 -25.08 -8.39
N SER A 303 -0.42 -25.28 -9.19
CA SER A 303 -1.75 -25.66 -8.69
C SER A 303 -2.31 -26.76 -9.58
N TYR A 304 -2.83 -27.81 -8.96
CA TYR A 304 -3.39 -28.96 -9.66
C TYR A 304 -4.76 -29.35 -9.11
N LYS A 305 -5.76 -29.32 -9.96
CA LYS A 305 -7.11 -29.80 -9.67
C LYS A 305 -7.14 -31.33 -9.73
N LEU A 306 -7.18 -31.98 -8.57
CA LEU A 306 -7.35 -33.41 -8.46
C LEU A 306 -8.76 -33.83 -8.90
N SER A 307 -9.78 -33.06 -8.49
CA SER A 307 -11.17 -33.27 -8.83
C SER A 307 -11.90 -31.91 -8.85
N GLU A 308 -13.21 -31.91 -9.09
CA GLU A 308 -14.06 -30.71 -8.95
C GLU A 308 -14.02 -30.11 -7.53
N GLN A 309 -13.72 -30.93 -6.53
CA GLN A 309 -13.76 -30.56 -5.12
C GLN A 309 -12.38 -30.30 -4.52
N TRP A 310 -11.32 -30.88 -5.07
CA TRP A 310 -10.00 -30.87 -4.47
C TRP A 310 -8.97 -30.21 -5.37
N THR A 311 -8.28 -29.23 -4.84
CA THR A 311 -7.14 -28.58 -5.51
C THR A 311 -5.93 -28.62 -4.60
N LEU A 312 -4.80 -29.11 -5.12
CA LEU A 312 -3.50 -29.03 -4.47
C LEU A 312 -2.77 -27.80 -5.01
N SER A 313 -2.12 -27.05 -4.12
CA SER A 313 -1.28 -25.93 -4.48
C SER A 313 0.04 -25.96 -3.74
N GLY A 314 1.08 -25.44 -4.37
CA GLY A 314 2.39 -25.29 -3.76
C GLY A 314 3.13 -24.11 -4.34
N SER A 315 3.93 -23.45 -3.51
CA SER A 315 4.75 -22.34 -3.94
C SER A 315 6.06 -22.27 -3.19
N THR A 316 7.06 -21.73 -3.83
CA THR A 316 8.35 -21.40 -3.20
C THR A 316 8.92 -20.14 -3.83
N GLY A 317 9.63 -19.34 -3.04
CA GLY A 317 10.24 -18.13 -3.55
C GLY A 317 11.21 -17.46 -2.60
N LEU A 318 12.06 -16.65 -3.19
CA LEU A 318 12.97 -15.77 -2.48
C LEU A 318 12.51 -14.32 -2.71
N TYR A 319 12.32 -13.58 -1.63
CA TYR A 319 11.77 -12.23 -1.66
C TYR A 319 12.73 -11.25 -1.02
N HIS A 320 12.79 -10.05 -1.60
CA HIS A 320 13.62 -8.96 -1.09
C HIS A 320 12.78 -7.70 -0.88
N GLN A 321 12.99 -7.04 0.24
CA GLN A 321 12.36 -5.77 0.58
C GLN A 321 13.41 -4.78 1.09
N LEU A 322 13.30 -3.52 0.66
CA LEU A 322 14.09 -2.44 1.23
C LEU A 322 13.76 -2.29 2.72
N PRO A 323 14.76 -2.17 3.61
CA PRO A 323 14.50 -1.86 5.02
C PRO A 323 13.69 -0.57 5.17
N PRO A 324 12.94 -0.38 6.28
CA PRO A 324 12.20 0.85 6.54
C PRO A 324 13.11 2.09 6.47
N TYR A 325 12.58 3.19 5.95
CA TYR A 325 13.34 4.44 5.83
C TYR A 325 13.83 4.96 7.18
N THR A 326 13.10 4.69 8.26
CA THR A 326 13.54 4.99 9.63
C THR A 326 14.85 4.29 10.00
N ALA A 327 15.02 3.04 9.58
CA ALA A 327 16.27 2.31 9.78
C ALA A 327 17.38 2.80 8.84
N LEU A 328 17.06 3.03 7.55
CA LEU A 328 18.03 3.52 6.56
C LEU A 328 18.52 4.93 6.90
N GLY A 329 17.63 5.79 7.39
CA GLY A 329 17.91 7.17 7.73
C GLY A 329 18.47 7.38 9.14
N TYR A 330 18.66 6.31 9.93
CA TYR A 330 19.09 6.44 11.32
C TYR A 330 20.51 7.02 11.43
N LYS A 331 20.66 8.07 12.24
CA LYS A 331 21.91 8.79 12.49
C LYS A 331 22.25 8.76 13.97
N ASP A 332 23.54 8.87 14.27
CA ASP A 332 24.04 9.12 15.61
C ASP A 332 23.92 10.61 16.01
N ASN A 333 24.38 10.93 17.22
CA ASN A 333 24.39 12.29 17.74
C ASN A 333 25.31 13.23 16.96
N GLU A 334 26.25 12.70 16.18
CA GLU A 334 27.18 13.42 15.32
C GLU A 334 26.62 13.64 13.90
N GLY A 335 25.41 13.14 13.63
CA GLY A 335 24.75 13.25 12.34
C GLY A 335 25.22 12.23 11.30
N GLN A 336 25.99 11.19 11.69
CA GLN A 336 26.48 10.16 10.81
C GLN A 336 25.44 9.06 10.63
N TYR A 337 25.22 8.61 9.39
CA TYR A 337 24.34 7.45 9.13
C TYR A 337 24.99 6.17 9.67
N LEU A 338 24.40 5.55 10.69
CA LEU A 338 24.90 4.32 11.28
C LEU A 338 24.65 3.09 10.42
N ASN A 339 23.61 3.11 9.65
CA ASN A 339 23.10 1.94 8.93
C ASN A 339 23.48 1.90 7.44
N LYS A 340 24.56 2.58 7.04
CA LYS A 340 25.03 2.62 5.63
C LYS A 340 25.31 1.25 5.01
N ASN A 341 25.56 0.23 5.83
CA ASN A 341 25.91 -1.12 5.38
C ASN A 341 24.72 -2.10 5.32
N LEU A 342 23.51 -1.65 5.60
CA LEU A 342 22.32 -2.48 5.51
C LEU A 342 22.19 -3.08 4.11
N LYS A 343 21.60 -4.27 4.08
CA LYS A 343 21.21 -5.00 2.86
C LYS A 343 19.69 -4.99 2.75
N TYR A 344 19.15 -5.37 1.59
CA TYR A 344 17.76 -5.73 1.50
C TYR A 344 17.42 -6.81 2.54
N MET A 345 16.27 -6.69 3.17
CA MET A 345 15.68 -7.78 3.94
C MET A 345 15.33 -8.89 2.99
N GLN A 346 15.57 -10.13 3.39
CA GLN A 346 15.41 -11.30 2.55
C GLN A 346 14.59 -12.34 3.29
N VAL A 347 13.63 -12.96 2.61
CA VAL A 347 12.83 -14.07 3.12
C VAL A 347 12.76 -15.16 2.04
N PHE A 348 13.04 -16.40 2.46
CA PHE A 348 12.70 -17.58 1.71
C PHE A 348 11.41 -18.15 2.27
N GLU A 349 10.44 -18.38 1.39
CA GLU A 349 9.12 -18.88 1.75
C GLU A 349 8.79 -20.09 0.89
N SER A 350 8.19 -21.11 1.51
CA SER A 350 7.60 -22.26 0.82
C SER A 350 6.27 -22.58 1.47
N SER A 351 5.26 -22.84 0.68
CA SER A 351 3.93 -23.21 1.13
C SER A 351 3.36 -24.39 0.35
N LEU A 352 2.56 -25.19 1.02
CA LEU A 352 1.72 -26.23 0.42
C LEU A 352 0.29 -25.99 0.91
N GLY A 353 -0.67 -26.14 0.02
CA GLY A 353 -2.08 -25.93 0.31
C GLY A 353 -2.95 -26.99 -0.31
N VAL A 354 -4.04 -27.27 0.35
CA VAL A 354 -5.11 -28.14 -0.13
C VAL A 354 -6.41 -27.37 0.03
N ASP A 355 -7.08 -27.09 -1.08
CA ASP A 355 -8.39 -26.45 -1.10
C ASP A 355 -9.47 -27.50 -1.33
N TRP A 356 -10.44 -27.52 -0.45
CA TRP A 356 -11.62 -28.37 -0.56
C TRP A 356 -12.88 -27.53 -0.73
N HIS A 357 -13.53 -27.66 -1.87
CA HIS A 357 -14.79 -26.98 -2.18
C HIS A 357 -15.96 -27.93 -1.92
N LEU A 358 -16.76 -27.64 -0.90
CA LEU A 358 -18.07 -28.27 -0.72
C LEU A 358 -18.99 -27.86 -1.88
N GLN A 359 -19.61 -28.85 -2.56
CA GLN A 359 -20.68 -28.52 -3.49
C GLN A 359 -21.83 -27.91 -2.70
N ASP A 360 -22.32 -26.74 -3.14
CA ASP A 360 -23.52 -26.10 -2.62
C ASP A 360 -24.73 -27.02 -2.84
N ARG A 361 -25.03 -27.88 -1.86
CA ARG A 361 -26.24 -28.68 -1.79
C ARG A 361 -27.22 -28.18 -0.72
N PHE A 362 -27.04 -26.96 -0.23
CA PHE A 362 -27.96 -26.30 0.67
C PHE A 362 -28.37 -24.95 0.08
N MET A 363 -29.36 -24.99 -0.83
CA MET A 363 -30.34 -23.93 -1.03
C MET A 363 -31.69 -24.44 -0.56
#